data_fc7a0215a085fdfd97d19586322b12fb
#
_entry.id   fc7a0215a085fdfd97d19586322b12fb
#
_cell.length_a   1.000
_cell.length_b   1.000
_cell.length_c   1.000
_cell.angle_alpha   90.00
_cell.angle_beta   90.00
_cell.angle_gamma   90.00
#
_symmetry.space_group_name_H-M   'P 1'
#
loop_
_entity.id
_entity.type
_entity.pdbx_description
1 polymer ?
#
loop_
_entity_poly.entity_id
_entity_poly.type
_entity_poly.pdbx_seq_one_letter_code
_entity_poly.pdbx_strand_id
1 'polypeptide(L)'
;MSFKKLRLEYALDGGSNYIAWEDRMEAVLEDNGLKEFIDSDVPKPRSSNAALLDAWQKKTTKTRRIMLEGVKDHIVSNLLGKATPFLMWKALTIFFQSRSD
;
A
#
# COMPACT_ATOMS: atom_id res chain seq x y z
N MET A 1 17.76 2.01 -12.45
CA MET A 1 17.36 2.57 -11.16
C MET A 1 16.83 1.49 -10.26
N SER A 2 17.36 1.40 -9.07
CA SER A 2 16.93 0.36 -8.16
C SER A 2 15.52 0.63 -7.64
N PHE A 3 14.84 -0.43 -7.29
CA PHE A 3 13.53 -0.38 -6.68
C PHE A 3 13.61 0.31 -5.32
N LYS A 4 12.71 1.26 -5.08
CA LYS A 4 12.67 1.96 -3.81
C LYS A 4 11.63 1.34 -2.91
N LYS A 5 12.00 1.09 -1.68
CA LYS A 5 11.10 0.54 -0.69
C LYS A 5 11.37 1.15 0.67
N LEU A 6 10.43 0.94 1.60
CA LEU A 6 10.59 1.42 2.96
C LEU A 6 11.67 0.62 3.68
N ARG A 7 12.52 1.30 4.44
CA ARG A 7 13.54 0.64 5.25
C ARG A 7 12.86 -0.11 6.40
N LEU A 8 13.45 -1.24 6.78
CA LEU A 8 12.87 -2.10 7.83
C LEU A 8 12.66 -1.35 9.15
N GLU A 9 13.58 -0.46 9.47
CA GLU A 9 13.49 0.29 10.73
C GLU A 9 12.30 1.26 10.76
N TYR A 10 11.72 1.57 9.60
CA TYR A 10 10.59 2.47 9.50
C TYR A 10 9.26 1.74 9.33
N ALA A 11 9.27 0.42 9.37
CA ALA A 11 8.04 -0.36 9.18
C ALA A 11 6.99 0.03 10.23
N LEU A 12 5.73 0.05 9.80
CA LEU A 12 4.63 0.40 10.69
C LEU A 12 4.54 -0.61 11.84
N ASP A 13 4.62 -0.12 13.06
CA ASP A 13 4.62 -0.94 14.26
C ASP A 13 3.38 -0.71 15.12
N GLY A 14 2.75 0.43 14.96
CA GLY A 14 1.55 0.78 15.72
C GLY A 14 1.23 2.25 15.57
N GLY A 15 0.28 2.73 16.38
CA GLY A 15 -0.15 4.12 16.30
C GLY A 15 0.96 5.12 16.56
N SER A 16 1.98 4.73 17.34
CA SER A 16 3.05 5.66 17.71
C SER A 16 3.89 6.10 16.52
N ASN A 17 4.02 5.27 15.47
CA ASN A 17 4.80 5.66 14.29
C ASN A 17 3.95 5.74 13.02
N TYR A 18 2.62 5.74 13.16
CA TYR A 18 1.74 5.72 11.99
C TYR A 18 1.88 6.97 11.12
N ILE A 19 1.89 8.15 11.72
CA ILE A 19 1.93 9.40 10.94
C ILE A 19 3.22 9.49 10.13
N ALA A 20 4.35 9.18 10.75
CA ALA A 20 5.62 9.19 10.05
C ALA A 20 5.66 8.11 8.98
N TRP A 21 5.12 6.92 9.30
CA TRP A 21 5.06 5.83 8.35
C TRP A 21 4.21 6.18 7.13
N GLU A 22 3.06 6.78 7.35
CA GLU A 22 2.14 7.15 6.26
C GLU A 22 2.85 8.05 5.25
N ASP A 23 3.54 9.06 5.74
CA ASP A 23 4.25 9.99 4.89
C ASP A 23 5.37 9.31 4.11
N ARG A 24 6.16 8.47 4.78
CA ARG A 24 7.25 7.75 4.13
C ARG A 24 6.74 6.76 3.09
N MET A 25 5.66 6.06 3.41
CA MET A 25 5.11 5.06 2.50
C MET A 25 4.52 5.73 1.25
N GLU A 26 3.84 6.87 1.43
CA GLU A 26 3.34 7.62 0.28
C GLU A 26 4.49 8.01 -0.65
N ALA A 27 5.61 8.45 -0.09
CA ALA A 27 6.77 8.83 -0.88
C ALA A 27 7.35 7.63 -1.63
N VAL A 28 7.42 6.48 -0.98
CA VAL A 28 7.90 5.25 -1.62
C VAL A 28 7.00 4.86 -2.80
N LEU A 29 5.69 4.91 -2.59
CA LEU A 29 4.74 4.56 -3.65
C LEU A 29 4.80 5.55 -4.79
N GLU A 30 4.93 6.83 -4.48
CA GLU A 30 5.06 7.86 -5.51
C GLU A 30 6.33 7.66 -6.33
N ASP A 31 7.44 7.35 -5.67
CA ASP A 31 8.72 7.09 -6.35
C ASP A 31 8.65 5.90 -7.30
N ASN A 32 7.75 4.96 -7.02
CA ASN A 32 7.53 3.79 -7.86
C ASN A 32 6.42 3.99 -8.89
N GLY A 33 5.79 5.17 -8.92
CA GLY A 33 4.68 5.43 -9.82
C GLY A 33 3.40 4.69 -9.44
N LEU A 34 3.22 4.40 -8.16
CA LEU A 34 2.11 3.56 -7.70
C LEU A 34 1.14 4.26 -6.75
N LYS A 35 1.36 5.56 -6.49
CA LYS A 35 0.55 6.25 -5.50
C LYS A 35 -0.93 6.27 -5.86
N GLU A 36 -1.27 6.26 -7.15
CA GLU A 36 -2.67 6.25 -7.57
C GLU A 36 -3.43 5.04 -7.02
N PHE A 37 -2.74 3.93 -6.75
CA PHE A 37 -3.39 2.71 -6.27
C PHE A 37 -3.78 2.78 -4.80
N ILE A 38 -3.33 3.79 -4.07
CA ILE A 38 -3.81 4.04 -2.71
C ILE A 38 -4.72 5.27 -2.65
N ASP A 39 -4.61 6.18 -3.63
CA ASP A 39 -5.43 7.39 -3.66
C ASP A 39 -6.86 7.08 -4.12
N SER A 40 -7.04 6.07 -4.96
CA SER A 40 -8.33 5.67 -5.46
C SER A 40 -8.36 4.17 -5.72
N ASP A 41 -9.56 3.62 -5.80
CA ASP A 41 -9.74 2.21 -6.12
C ASP A 41 -9.70 2.04 -7.64
N VAL A 42 -8.48 1.93 -8.19
CA VAL A 42 -8.28 1.89 -9.63
C VAL A 42 -9.01 0.67 -10.21
N PRO A 43 -9.95 0.88 -11.14
CA PRO A 43 -10.76 -0.23 -11.65
C PRO A 43 -9.94 -1.21 -12.47
N LYS A 44 -10.30 -2.48 -12.36
CA LYS A 44 -9.69 -3.54 -13.15
C LYS A 44 -10.07 -3.35 -14.62
N PRO A 45 -9.10 -3.29 -15.56
CA PRO A 45 -9.42 -3.18 -16.97
C PRO A 45 -10.16 -4.41 -17.48
N ARG A 46 -10.88 -4.23 -18.60
CA ARG A 46 -11.59 -5.35 -19.22
C ARG A 46 -10.61 -6.39 -19.75
N SER A 47 -11.00 -7.65 -19.66
CA SER A 47 -10.16 -8.75 -20.14
C SER A 47 -9.86 -8.66 -21.63
N SER A 48 -10.70 -7.96 -22.40
CA SER A 48 -10.46 -7.76 -23.83
C SER A 48 -9.26 -6.86 -24.11
N ASN A 49 -8.79 -6.11 -23.11
CA ASN A 49 -7.61 -5.27 -23.24
C ASN A 49 -6.46 -5.88 -22.45
N ALA A 50 -5.82 -6.90 -23.07
CA ALA A 50 -4.84 -7.72 -22.37
C ALA A 50 -3.64 -6.92 -21.86
N ALA A 51 -3.17 -5.92 -22.63
CA ALA A 51 -2.01 -5.13 -22.22
C ALA A 51 -2.31 -4.29 -20.99
N LEU A 52 -3.47 -3.64 -20.94
CA LEU A 52 -3.85 -2.83 -19.81
C LEU A 52 -4.13 -3.69 -18.59
N LEU A 53 -4.75 -4.85 -18.79
CA LEU A 53 -5.03 -5.76 -17.68
C LEU A 53 -3.74 -6.27 -17.05
N ASP A 54 -2.77 -6.65 -17.88
CA ASP A 54 -1.47 -7.12 -17.38
C ASP A 54 -0.75 -6.03 -16.59
N ALA A 55 -0.74 -4.82 -17.11
CA ALA A 55 -0.11 -3.69 -16.42
C ALA A 55 -0.80 -3.41 -15.09
N TRP A 56 -2.12 -3.45 -15.06
CA TRP A 56 -2.89 -3.23 -13.83
C TRP A 56 -2.56 -4.31 -12.79
N GLN A 57 -2.50 -5.57 -13.22
CA GLN A 57 -2.21 -6.68 -12.31
C GLN A 57 -0.82 -6.55 -11.71
N LYS A 58 0.17 -6.21 -12.55
CA LYS A 58 1.54 -6.06 -12.06
C LYS A 58 1.68 -4.91 -11.07
N LYS A 59 1.06 -3.78 -11.37
CA LYS A 59 1.12 -2.60 -10.49
C LYS A 59 0.39 -2.86 -9.19
N THR A 60 -0.78 -3.48 -9.26
CA THR A 60 -1.55 -3.82 -8.07
C THR A 60 -0.77 -4.75 -7.16
N THR A 61 -0.19 -5.81 -7.74
CA THR A 61 0.60 -6.77 -6.98
C THR A 61 1.82 -6.12 -6.34
N LYS A 62 2.50 -5.27 -7.09
CA LYS A 62 3.68 -4.59 -6.57
C LYS A 62 3.31 -3.64 -5.42
N THR A 63 2.21 -2.90 -5.57
CA THR A 63 1.76 -1.99 -4.53
C THR A 63 1.43 -2.75 -3.25
N ARG A 64 0.70 -3.86 -3.37
CA ARG A 64 0.37 -4.70 -2.22
C ARG A 64 1.63 -5.21 -1.52
N ARG A 65 2.61 -5.67 -2.31
CA ARG A 65 3.85 -6.20 -1.74
C ARG A 65 4.63 -5.13 -1.00
N ILE A 66 4.74 -3.93 -1.58
CA ILE A 66 5.43 -2.82 -0.91
C ILE A 66 4.76 -2.51 0.43
N MET A 67 3.44 -2.47 0.45
CA MET A 67 2.71 -2.18 1.69
C MET A 67 2.90 -3.27 2.72
N LEU A 68 2.82 -4.54 2.30
CA LEU A 68 2.97 -5.66 3.24
C LEU A 68 4.38 -5.74 3.82
N GLU A 69 5.38 -5.41 3.01
CA GLU A 69 6.76 -5.38 3.49
C GLU A 69 7.04 -4.17 4.37
N GLY A 70 6.19 -3.16 4.30
CA GLY A 70 6.36 -1.94 5.07
C GLY A 70 5.66 -1.93 6.42
N VAL A 71 5.07 -3.05 6.85
CA VAL A 71 4.41 -3.14 8.16
C VAL A 71 4.96 -4.34 8.92
N LYS A 72 4.89 -4.27 10.26
CA LYS A 72 5.30 -5.39 11.10
C LYS A 72 4.30 -6.53 10.99
N ASP A 73 4.76 -7.75 11.30
CA ASP A 73 3.96 -8.96 11.13
C ASP A 73 2.62 -8.91 11.84
N HIS A 74 2.59 -8.32 13.04
CA HIS A 74 1.34 -8.27 13.79
C HIS A 74 0.29 -7.36 13.14
N ILE A 75 0.72 -6.49 12.21
CA ILE A 75 -0.20 -5.62 11.47
C ILE A 75 -0.62 -6.26 10.15
N VAL A 76 0.22 -7.14 9.59
CA VAL A 76 -0.08 -7.81 8.32
C VAL A 76 -1.45 -8.50 8.40
N SER A 77 -1.77 -9.09 9.54
CA SER A 77 -3.04 -9.82 9.68
C SER A 77 -4.27 -8.93 9.45
N ASN A 78 -4.15 -7.63 9.71
CA ASN A 78 -5.25 -6.68 9.47
C ASN A 78 -5.42 -6.35 7.99
N LEU A 79 -4.43 -6.68 7.17
CA LEU A 79 -4.45 -6.39 5.74
C LEU A 79 -4.81 -7.59 4.89
N LEU A 80 -4.66 -8.79 5.45
CA LEU A 80 -5.01 -10.01 4.73
C LEU A 80 -6.51 -10.01 4.44
N GLY A 81 -6.86 -10.45 3.25
CA GLY A 81 -8.26 -10.48 2.84
C GLY A 81 -8.78 -9.18 2.23
N LYS A 82 -7.98 -8.11 2.27
CA LYS A 82 -8.36 -6.89 1.55
C LYS A 82 -8.03 -7.08 0.08
N ALA A 83 -9.01 -6.83 -0.78
CA ALA A 83 -8.90 -7.17 -2.20
C ALA A 83 -7.93 -6.27 -2.97
N THR A 84 -7.78 -5.01 -2.57
CA THR A 84 -7.00 -4.05 -3.33
C THR A 84 -6.10 -3.24 -2.41
N PRO A 85 -5.03 -2.64 -2.97
CA PRO A 85 -4.18 -1.74 -2.18
C PRO A 85 -4.96 -0.58 -1.58
N PHE A 86 -5.94 -0.07 -2.31
CA PHE A 86 -6.78 1.02 -1.80
C PHE A 86 -7.51 0.60 -0.53
N LEU A 87 -8.08 -0.60 -0.51
CA LEU A 87 -8.76 -1.12 0.68
C LEU A 87 -7.79 -1.38 1.82
N MET A 88 -6.59 -1.85 1.51
CA MET A 88 -5.55 -2.03 2.52
C MET A 88 -5.17 -0.69 3.16
N TRP A 89 -4.94 0.31 2.33
CA TRP A 89 -4.58 1.66 2.80
C TRP A 89 -5.69 2.24 3.66
N LYS A 90 -6.93 2.09 3.19
CA LYS A 90 -8.09 2.61 3.89
C LYS A 90 -8.25 1.94 5.26
N ALA A 91 -8.03 0.64 5.32
CA ALA A 91 -8.11 -0.09 6.58
C ALA A 91 -7.09 0.44 7.60
N LEU A 92 -5.86 0.71 7.16
CA LEU A 92 -4.84 1.26 8.03
C LEU A 92 -5.20 2.67 8.48
N THR A 93 -5.67 3.49 7.55
CA THR A 93 -6.07 4.85 7.86
C THR A 93 -7.18 4.88 8.91
N ILE A 94 -8.21 4.07 8.71
CA ILE A 94 -9.33 4.02 9.64
C ILE A 94 -8.85 3.53 11.01
N PHE A 95 -8.05 2.47 11.02
CA PHE A 95 -7.62 1.87 12.28
C PHE A 95 -6.72 2.78 13.08
N PHE A 96 -5.72 3.38 12.44
CA PHE A 96 -4.71 4.15 13.16
C PHE A 96 -5.06 5.63 13.33
N GLN A 97 -5.74 6.23 12.36
CA GLN A 97 -6.13 7.64 12.49
C GLN A 97 -7.11 7.86 13.62
N SER A 98 -8.05 6.94 13.79
CA SER A 98 -9.04 7.07 14.86
C SER A 98 -8.43 6.89 16.25
N ARG A 99 -7.17 6.46 16.33
CA ARG A 99 -6.48 6.21 17.60
C ARG A 99 -5.38 7.21 17.90
N SER A 100 -5.13 8.16 16.99
CA SER A 100 -3.99 9.05 17.13
C SER A 100 -4.30 10.34 17.86
N ASP A 101 -5.40 10.41 18.51
CA ASP A 101 -5.78 11.60 19.29
C ASP A 101 -4.94 11.74 20.56
#